data_19306ccbf8e99f2e26f0249e0aa5a3b2
#
_entry.id   19306ccbf8e99f2e26f0249e0aa5a3b2
#
_cell.length_a   1.000
_cell.length_b   1.000
_cell.length_c   1.000
_cell.angle_alpha   90.00
_cell.angle_beta   90.00
_cell.angle_gamma   90.00
#
_symmetry.space_group_name_H-M   'P 1'
#
loop_
_entity.id
_entity.type
_entity.pdbx_description
1 polymer ?
#
loop_
_entity_poly.entity_id
_entity_poly.type
_entity_poly.pdbx_seq_one_letter_code
_entity_poly.pdbx_strand_id
1 'polypeptide(L)'
;MTAAPKPPSGQEGFFWKTKTLEEMSSVEWESLCDGCARCCLEKLEDEDTGKIYFTHVSCKLLDAGLCACKNYGNRSELVPDCVRLTPENVRTLNWLPPSCGYRLVAEGRDLYWWHPLISGDRNTVHEAGVSVRGRVQGTENEIADADLEDHIVQWPAHLPKRARLKKRPQS
;
A
#
# COMPACT_ATOMS: atom_id res chain seq x y z
N MET A 1 15.43 -7.94 -4.05
CA MET A 1 14.86 -6.65 -3.67
C MET A 1 15.83 -5.55 -4.07
N THR A 2 15.46 -4.79 -5.06
CA THR A 2 16.20 -3.57 -5.40
C THR A 2 15.95 -2.52 -4.32
N ALA A 3 17.00 -1.90 -3.81
CA ALA A 3 16.88 -0.77 -2.91
C ALA A 3 16.03 0.33 -3.59
N ALA A 4 15.17 0.97 -2.82
CA ALA A 4 14.47 2.16 -3.32
C ALA A 4 15.52 3.16 -3.84
N PRO A 5 15.29 3.80 -4.97
CA PRO A 5 16.22 4.81 -5.46
C PRO A 5 16.35 5.89 -4.39
N LYS A 6 17.60 6.18 -4.06
CA LYS A 6 17.90 7.29 -3.16
C LYS A 6 17.40 8.58 -3.83
N PRO A 7 16.66 9.43 -3.13
CA PRO A 7 16.24 10.69 -3.72
C PRO A 7 17.49 11.46 -4.18
N PRO A 8 17.42 12.12 -5.35
CA PRO A 8 18.55 12.88 -5.84
C PRO A 8 18.94 13.95 -4.82
N SER A 9 20.21 13.97 -4.50
CA SER A 9 20.80 15.01 -3.66
C SER A 9 20.87 16.30 -4.48
N GLY A 10 20.01 17.24 -4.21
CA GLY A 10 20.03 18.56 -4.87
C GLY A 10 18.63 19.12 -5.05
N GLN A 11 18.52 20.40 -5.08
CA GLN A 11 17.33 21.25 -5.06
C GLN A 11 16.30 21.04 -6.18
N GLU A 12 16.38 19.95 -6.93
CA GLU A 12 15.36 19.56 -7.88
C GLU A 12 14.28 18.76 -7.16
N GLY A 13 13.05 19.23 -7.26
CA GLY A 13 11.92 18.69 -6.53
C GLY A 13 11.73 17.18 -6.72
N PHE A 14 11.15 16.55 -5.74
CA PHE A 14 10.83 15.13 -5.78
C PHE A 14 10.03 14.79 -7.05
N PHE A 15 10.37 13.70 -7.74
CA PHE A 15 9.74 13.32 -9.01
C PHE A 15 8.21 13.20 -8.90
N TRP A 16 7.68 12.72 -7.76
CA TRP A 16 6.23 12.59 -7.55
C TRP A 16 5.50 13.92 -7.42
N LYS A 17 6.22 15.02 -7.27
CA LYS A 17 5.67 16.39 -7.25
C LYS A 17 5.83 17.12 -8.57
N THR A 18 6.78 16.70 -9.40
CA THR A 18 7.17 17.43 -10.61
C THR A 18 6.75 16.73 -11.89
N LYS A 19 6.53 15.41 -11.85
CA LYS A 19 6.09 14.62 -13.00
C LYS A 19 4.62 14.27 -12.89
N THR A 20 3.96 14.13 -14.05
CA THR A 20 2.67 13.46 -14.12
C THR A 20 2.88 11.96 -13.89
N LEU A 21 1.81 11.22 -13.59
CA LEU A 21 1.90 9.77 -13.40
C LEU A 21 2.43 9.08 -14.66
N GLU A 22 2.03 9.58 -15.82
CA GLU A 22 2.39 9.05 -17.14
C GLU A 22 3.86 9.31 -17.51
N GLU A 23 4.46 10.34 -16.92
CA GLU A 23 5.88 10.71 -17.16
C GLU A 23 6.85 9.90 -16.29
N MET A 24 6.35 9.19 -15.29
CA MET A 24 7.20 8.41 -14.40
C MET A 24 7.77 7.18 -15.11
N SER A 25 9.05 6.91 -14.87
CA SER A 25 9.65 5.64 -15.28
C SER A 25 9.05 4.47 -14.50
N SER A 26 9.25 3.24 -14.98
CA SER A 26 8.80 2.04 -14.28
C SER A 26 9.38 1.96 -12.86
N VAL A 27 10.63 2.36 -12.68
CA VAL A 27 11.29 2.36 -11.36
C VAL A 27 10.66 3.41 -10.43
N GLU A 28 10.42 4.60 -10.94
CA GLU A 28 9.74 5.67 -10.19
C GLU A 28 8.32 5.25 -9.80
N TRP A 29 7.58 4.69 -10.75
CA TRP A 29 6.22 4.21 -10.51
C TRP A 29 6.17 3.13 -9.40
N GLU A 30 6.99 2.09 -9.52
CA GLU A 30 7.06 1.02 -8.50
C GLU A 30 7.51 1.54 -7.12
N SER A 31 8.31 2.59 -7.08
CA SER A 31 8.77 3.19 -5.82
C SER A 31 7.69 3.93 -5.03
N LEU A 32 6.53 4.20 -5.63
CA LEU A 32 5.40 4.84 -4.94
C LEU A 32 4.73 3.92 -3.91
N CYS A 33 4.95 2.61 -3.99
CA CYS A 33 4.45 1.66 -2.99
C CYS A 33 5.20 1.85 -1.67
N ASP A 34 4.46 2.04 -0.58
CA ASP A 34 5.05 2.16 0.76
C ASP A 34 5.34 0.82 1.43
N GLY A 35 4.87 -0.29 0.86
CA GLY A 35 5.06 -1.63 1.41
C GLY A 35 4.11 -1.99 2.54
N CYS A 36 2.98 -1.31 2.68
CA CYS A 36 2.00 -1.62 3.73
C CYS A 36 1.27 -2.94 3.50
N ALA A 37 1.18 -3.43 2.27
CA ALA A 37 0.52 -4.65 1.82
C ALA A 37 -1.00 -4.70 2.07
N ARG A 38 -1.64 -3.61 2.43
CA ARG A 38 -3.10 -3.57 2.65
C ARG A 38 -3.90 -3.88 1.39
N CYS A 39 -3.34 -3.60 0.20
CA CYS A 39 -3.95 -3.97 -1.07
C CYS A 39 -4.01 -5.49 -1.28
N CYS A 40 -3.20 -6.28 -0.57
CA CYS A 40 -3.20 -7.75 -0.61
C CYS A 40 -4.20 -8.39 0.36
N LEU A 41 -4.95 -7.60 1.13
CA LEU A 41 -6.01 -8.09 1.99
C LEU A 41 -7.29 -8.30 1.18
N GLU A 42 -8.06 -9.34 1.54
CA GLU A 42 -9.40 -9.54 1.02
C GLU A 42 -10.29 -8.38 1.47
N LYS A 43 -11.16 -7.93 0.58
CA LYS A 43 -12.03 -6.78 0.79
C LYS A 43 -13.46 -7.13 0.46
N LEU A 44 -14.39 -6.53 1.18
CA LEU A 44 -15.82 -6.63 0.91
C LEU A 44 -16.34 -5.24 0.55
N GLU A 45 -17.23 -5.19 -0.43
CA GLU A 45 -17.93 -3.98 -0.82
C GLU A 45 -19.40 -4.09 -0.43
N ASP A 46 -19.89 -3.07 0.25
CA ASP A 46 -21.31 -2.93 0.57
C ASP A 46 -22.07 -2.60 -0.72
N GLU A 47 -23.02 -3.45 -1.10
CA GLU A 47 -23.77 -3.33 -2.36
C GLU A 47 -24.64 -2.06 -2.42
N ASP A 48 -25.11 -1.58 -1.27
CA ASP A 48 -25.98 -0.42 -1.19
C ASP A 48 -25.21 0.91 -1.18
N THR A 49 -24.06 0.92 -0.49
CA THR A 49 -23.30 2.16 -0.25
C THR A 49 -22.00 2.26 -1.04
N GLY A 50 -21.50 1.16 -1.58
CA GLY A 50 -20.18 1.08 -2.22
C GLY A 50 -19.01 1.19 -1.25
N LYS A 51 -19.28 1.10 0.05
CA LYS A 51 -18.23 1.20 1.08
C LYS A 51 -17.37 -0.05 1.09
N ILE A 52 -16.06 0.15 1.13
CA ILE A 52 -15.08 -0.94 1.16
C ILE A 52 -14.70 -1.25 2.60
N TYR A 53 -14.76 -2.52 2.94
CA TYR A 53 -14.33 -3.06 4.22
C TYR A 53 -13.12 -3.96 4.00
N PHE A 54 -12.04 -3.70 4.73
CA PHE A 54 -10.85 -4.56 4.74
C PHE A 54 -11.04 -5.68 5.75
N THR A 55 -10.51 -6.86 5.43
CA THR A 55 -10.44 -7.99 6.34
C THR A 55 -8.98 -8.22 6.77
N HIS A 56 -8.77 -9.07 7.79
CA HIS A 56 -7.43 -9.54 8.14
C HIS A 56 -7.07 -10.88 7.45
N VAL A 57 -7.77 -11.19 6.37
CA VAL A 57 -7.51 -12.34 5.50
C VAL A 57 -6.70 -11.87 4.30
N SER A 58 -5.60 -12.53 4.02
CA SER A 58 -4.70 -12.10 2.94
C SER A 58 -4.80 -12.99 1.71
N CYS A 59 -4.36 -12.43 0.58
CA CYS A 59 -4.01 -13.20 -0.60
C CYS A 59 -3.01 -14.32 -0.25
N LYS A 60 -3.16 -15.49 -0.85
CA LYS A 60 -2.26 -16.65 -0.67
C LYS A 60 -0.81 -16.36 -1.01
N LEU A 61 -0.53 -15.37 -1.87
CA LEU A 61 0.82 -14.98 -2.26
C LEU A 61 1.47 -13.97 -1.31
N LEU A 62 0.75 -13.43 -0.34
CA LEU A 62 1.34 -12.48 0.59
C LEU A 62 2.24 -13.17 1.61
N ASP A 63 3.47 -12.71 1.72
CA ASP A 63 4.29 -12.92 2.90
C ASP A 63 3.97 -11.79 3.90
N ALA A 64 3.19 -12.12 4.93
CA ALA A 64 2.72 -11.13 5.90
C ALA A 64 3.84 -10.58 6.81
N GLY A 65 4.91 -11.31 6.98
CA GLY A 65 6.08 -10.86 7.75
C GLY A 65 6.91 -9.84 6.99
N LEU A 66 7.11 -10.07 5.70
CA LEU A 66 7.84 -9.17 4.81
C LEU A 66 6.95 -8.09 4.18
N CYS A 67 5.62 -8.26 4.25
CA CYS A 67 4.64 -7.42 3.55
C CYS A 67 4.94 -7.32 2.05
N ALA A 68 5.23 -8.47 1.43
CA ALA A 68 5.62 -8.57 0.04
C ALA A 68 4.98 -9.80 -0.63
N CYS A 69 4.71 -9.69 -1.92
CA CYS A 69 4.21 -10.82 -2.70
C CYS A 69 5.31 -11.86 -2.89
N LYS A 70 5.02 -13.11 -2.59
CA LYS A 70 5.95 -14.24 -2.76
C LYS A 70 6.30 -14.51 -4.22
N ASN A 71 5.44 -14.12 -5.15
CA ASN A 71 5.64 -14.31 -6.58
C ASN A 71 5.13 -13.10 -7.38
N TYR A 72 5.77 -11.97 -7.15
CA TYR A 72 5.35 -10.67 -7.72
C TYR A 72 5.30 -10.68 -9.25
N GLY A 73 6.26 -11.32 -9.91
CA GLY A 73 6.35 -11.37 -11.37
C GLY A 73 5.17 -12.07 -12.04
N ASN A 74 4.70 -13.16 -11.45
CA ASN A 74 3.62 -14.02 -12.00
C ASN A 74 2.30 -13.87 -11.24
N ARG A 75 2.17 -12.84 -10.39
CA ARG A 75 1.01 -12.69 -9.51
C ARG A 75 -0.33 -12.68 -10.24
N SER A 76 -0.38 -12.07 -11.40
CA SER A 76 -1.63 -11.96 -12.18
C SER A 76 -2.07 -13.28 -12.80
N GLU A 77 -1.12 -14.20 -13.05
CA GLU A 77 -1.42 -15.55 -13.53
C GLU A 77 -1.89 -16.46 -12.37
N LEU A 78 -1.25 -16.33 -11.22
CA LEU A 78 -1.53 -17.14 -10.04
C LEU A 78 -2.76 -16.67 -9.27
N VAL A 79 -3.05 -15.38 -9.31
CA VAL A 79 -4.21 -14.74 -8.69
C VAL A 79 -4.82 -13.80 -9.73
N PRO A 80 -5.82 -14.27 -10.52
CA PRO A 80 -6.42 -13.46 -11.58
C PRO A 80 -7.05 -12.15 -11.10
N ASP A 81 -7.50 -12.10 -9.84
CA ASP A 81 -8.08 -10.92 -9.22
C ASP A 81 -7.05 -9.89 -8.77
N CYS A 82 -5.75 -10.22 -8.87
CA CYS A 82 -4.68 -9.29 -8.53
C CYS A 82 -4.59 -8.17 -9.56
N VAL A 83 -4.85 -6.95 -9.12
CA VAL A 83 -4.84 -5.78 -10.00
C VAL A 83 -3.42 -5.19 -10.08
N ARG A 84 -2.94 -5.01 -11.31
CA ARG A 84 -1.75 -4.19 -11.55
C ARG A 84 -2.15 -2.73 -11.56
N LEU A 85 -1.48 -1.94 -10.73
CA LEU A 85 -1.72 -0.50 -10.71
C LEU A 85 -1.05 0.17 -11.92
N THR A 86 -1.80 1.02 -12.59
CA THR A 86 -1.34 1.83 -13.72
C THR A 86 -1.76 3.28 -13.50
N PRO A 87 -1.13 4.25 -14.19
CA PRO A 87 -1.57 5.65 -14.12
C PRO A 87 -3.06 5.85 -14.46
N GLU A 88 -3.60 5.01 -15.33
CA GLU A 88 -5.00 5.10 -15.74
C GLU A 88 -5.94 4.57 -14.66
N ASN A 89 -5.67 3.37 -14.13
CA ASN A 89 -6.61 2.71 -13.22
C ASN A 89 -6.52 3.24 -11.77
N VAL A 90 -5.38 3.74 -11.34
CA VAL A 90 -5.21 4.22 -9.96
C VAL A 90 -6.20 5.33 -9.60
N ARG A 91 -6.62 6.12 -10.58
CA ARG A 91 -7.58 7.22 -10.39
C ARG A 91 -9.02 6.74 -10.18
N THR A 92 -9.32 5.51 -10.56
CA THR A 92 -10.68 4.94 -10.52
C THR A 92 -10.87 3.89 -9.44
N LEU A 93 -9.78 3.37 -8.87
CA LEU A 93 -9.84 2.33 -7.84
C LEU A 93 -10.23 2.95 -6.49
N ASN A 94 -11.41 2.58 -6.00
CA ASN A 94 -11.96 3.09 -4.75
C ASN A 94 -11.50 2.32 -3.50
N TRP A 95 -10.84 1.18 -3.69
CA TRP A 95 -10.45 0.28 -2.60
C TRP A 95 -9.00 0.45 -2.13
N LEU A 96 -8.20 1.29 -2.78
CA LEU A 96 -6.86 1.58 -2.30
C LEU A 96 -6.91 2.25 -0.93
N PRO A 97 -6.02 1.87 0.01
CA PRO A 97 -5.97 2.53 1.32
C PRO A 97 -5.80 4.04 1.19
N PRO A 98 -6.41 4.84 2.06
CA PRO A 98 -6.23 6.29 2.04
C PRO A 98 -4.76 6.75 2.17
N SER A 99 -3.91 5.91 2.76
CA SER A 99 -2.47 6.16 2.93
C SER A 99 -1.61 5.60 1.80
N CYS A 100 -2.20 4.95 0.81
CA CYS A 100 -1.47 4.37 -0.32
C CYS A 100 -0.70 5.45 -1.08
N GLY A 101 0.61 5.24 -1.30
CA GLY A 101 1.46 6.19 -2.00
C GLY A 101 0.98 6.49 -3.42
N TYR A 102 0.54 5.48 -4.15
CA TYR A 102 -0.05 5.67 -5.49
C TYR A 102 -1.29 6.56 -5.44
N ARG A 103 -2.18 6.30 -4.49
CA ARG A 103 -3.40 7.10 -4.34
C ARG A 103 -3.10 8.54 -3.94
N LEU A 104 -2.21 8.74 -2.98
CA LEU A 104 -1.82 10.07 -2.53
C LEU A 104 -1.28 10.92 -3.69
N VAL A 105 -0.38 10.36 -4.48
CA VAL A 105 0.21 11.07 -5.61
C VAL A 105 -0.83 11.33 -6.70
N ALA A 106 -1.70 10.35 -7.00
CA ALA A 106 -2.79 10.53 -7.96
C ALA A 106 -3.77 11.64 -7.53
N GLU A 107 -3.97 11.83 -6.24
CA GLU A 107 -4.82 12.89 -5.67
C GLU A 107 -4.08 14.23 -5.49
N GLY A 108 -2.81 14.33 -5.89
CA GLY A 108 -2.01 15.54 -5.70
C GLY A 108 -1.61 15.79 -4.25
N ARG A 109 -1.62 14.77 -3.42
CA ARG A 109 -1.27 14.84 -2.00
C ARG A 109 0.16 14.38 -1.78
N ASP A 110 0.78 14.86 -0.70
CA ASP A 110 2.13 14.49 -0.35
C ASP A 110 2.20 13.10 0.31
N LEU A 111 3.38 12.46 0.21
CA LEU A 111 3.66 11.19 0.87
C LEU A 111 3.84 11.41 2.38
N TYR A 112 3.46 10.42 3.16
CA TYR A 112 3.63 10.46 4.60
C TYR A 112 5.09 10.24 5.01
N TRP A 113 5.43 10.65 6.23
CA TRP A 113 6.78 10.58 6.77
C TRP A 113 7.38 9.16 6.77
N TRP A 114 6.55 8.13 6.89
CA TRP A 114 7.01 6.73 6.91
C TRP A 114 7.25 6.14 5.52
N HIS A 115 6.84 6.83 4.48
CA HIS A 115 7.08 6.36 3.12
C HIS A 115 8.58 6.24 2.88
N PRO A 116 9.08 5.11 2.31
CA PRO A 116 10.52 4.94 2.10
C PRO A 116 11.19 6.04 1.28
N LEU A 117 10.46 6.66 0.36
CA LEU A 117 10.97 7.82 -0.41
C LEU A 117 11.21 9.05 0.46
N ILE A 118 10.54 9.18 1.61
CA ILE A 118 10.70 10.28 2.54
C ILE A 118 11.70 9.89 3.64
N SER A 119 11.49 8.75 4.26
CA SER A 119 12.31 8.30 5.40
C SER A 119 13.66 7.72 5.01
N GLY A 120 13.79 7.19 3.80
CA GLY A 120 14.96 6.43 3.37
C GLY A 120 15.06 5.04 3.99
N ASP A 121 14.02 4.58 4.67
CA ASP A 121 14.01 3.30 5.39
C ASP A 121 12.70 2.56 5.11
N ARG A 122 12.78 1.32 4.66
CA ARG A 122 11.62 0.48 4.37
C ARG A 122 10.88 -0.01 5.63
N ASN A 123 11.49 0.10 6.80
CA ASN A 123 10.88 -0.33 8.06
C ASN A 123 9.93 0.71 8.67
N THR A 124 10.00 1.95 8.26
CA THR A 124 9.19 3.03 8.84
C THR A 124 7.69 2.84 8.65
N VAL A 125 7.26 2.20 7.58
CA VAL A 125 5.85 1.84 7.37
C VAL A 125 5.33 0.89 8.46
N HIS A 126 6.17 -0.01 8.94
CA HIS A 126 5.83 -0.94 10.02
C HIS A 126 5.86 -0.24 11.38
N GLU A 127 6.84 0.60 11.61
CA GLU A 127 6.94 1.43 12.81
C GLU A 127 5.75 2.37 12.98
N ALA A 128 5.23 2.89 11.87
CA ALA A 128 4.04 3.73 11.86
C ALA A 128 2.74 2.98 12.19
N GLY A 129 2.76 1.65 12.15
CA GLY A 129 1.60 0.83 12.42
C GLY A 129 0.57 0.80 11.30
N VAL A 130 0.95 1.13 10.08
CA VAL A 130 0.05 1.16 8.92
C VAL A 130 0.17 -0.07 8.02
N SER A 131 1.17 -0.91 8.25
CA SER A 131 1.33 -2.17 7.50
C SER A 131 0.52 -3.31 8.11
N VAL A 132 0.34 -4.37 7.31
CA VAL A 132 -0.37 -5.59 7.75
C VAL A 132 0.48 -6.49 8.65
N ARG A 133 1.75 -6.18 8.86
CA ARG A 133 2.64 -7.01 9.69
C ARG A 133 2.04 -7.23 11.08
N GLY A 134 1.90 -8.50 11.48
CA GLY A 134 1.30 -8.89 12.76
C GLY A 134 -0.23 -8.79 12.82
N ARG A 135 -0.92 -8.49 11.73
CA ARG A 135 -2.37 -8.29 11.69
C ARG A 135 -3.13 -9.26 10.79
N VAL A 136 -2.42 -10.09 10.02
CA VAL A 136 -3.02 -11.11 9.17
C VAL A 136 -3.32 -12.35 10.01
N GLN A 137 -4.54 -12.87 9.94
CA GLN A 137 -4.98 -14.05 10.70
C GLN A 137 -5.27 -15.26 9.83
N GLY A 138 -5.02 -15.21 8.56
CA GLY A 138 -5.20 -16.31 7.63
C GLY A 138 -5.18 -15.86 6.20
N THR A 139 -5.22 -16.82 5.29
CA THR A 139 -5.23 -16.58 3.86
C THR A 139 -6.57 -16.98 3.25
N GLU A 140 -6.79 -16.54 2.00
CA GLU A 140 -7.97 -16.94 1.22
C GLU A 140 -8.11 -18.46 1.05
N ASN A 141 -7.01 -19.22 1.20
CA ASN A 141 -7.04 -20.67 1.15
C ASN A 141 -7.54 -21.33 2.45
N GLU A 142 -7.49 -20.60 3.55
CA GLU A 142 -7.85 -21.10 4.89
C GLU A 142 -9.23 -20.62 5.31
N ILE A 143 -9.69 -19.50 4.82
CA ILE A 143 -10.94 -18.86 5.20
C ILE A 143 -11.84 -18.76 3.98
N ALA A 144 -13.04 -19.34 4.08
CA ALA A 144 -14.01 -19.32 2.98
C ALA A 144 -14.60 -17.93 2.76
N ASP A 145 -14.97 -17.63 1.52
CA ASP A 145 -15.58 -16.35 1.14
C ASP A 145 -16.82 -16.03 1.98
N ALA A 146 -17.61 -17.04 2.32
CA ALA A 146 -18.81 -16.89 3.14
C ALA A 146 -18.53 -16.42 4.57
N ASP A 147 -17.31 -16.63 5.06
CA ASP A 147 -16.89 -16.29 6.42
C ASP A 147 -16.14 -14.94 6.48
N LEU A 148 -15.88 -14.28 5.35
CA LEU A 148 -15.09 -13.05 5.30
C LEU A 148 -15.68 -11.91 6.12
N GLU A 149 -17.00 -11.83 6.26
CA GLU A 149 -17.66 -10.79 7.06
C GLU A 149 -17.22 -10.84 8.53
N ASP A 150 -16.98 -12.03 9.06
CA ASP A 150 -16.53 -12.21 10.44
C ASP A 150 -15.08 -11.76 10.66
N HIS A 151 -14.37 -11.52 9.58
CA HIS A 151 -12.96 -11.11 9.56
C HIS A 151 -12.74 -9.66 9.20
N ILE A 152 -13.81 -8.85 9.14
CA ILE A 152 -13.69 -7.42 8.89
C ILE A 152 -12.93 -6.74 10.03
N VAL A 153 -11.94 -5.94 9.67
CA VAL A 153 -11.18 -5.12 10.61
C VAL A 153 -11.30 -3.66 10.23
N GLN A 154 -11.33 -2.81 11.23
CA GLN A 154 -11.32 -1.37 10.99
C GLN A 154 -9.88 -0.88 10.87
N TRP A 155 -9.54 -0.41 9.69
CA TRP A 155 -8.33 0.36 9.46
C TRP A 155 -8.69 1.84 9.64
N PRO A 156 -7.87 2.59 10.37
CA PRO A 156 -8.17 4.01 10.56
C PRO A 156 -8.22 4.73 9.21
N ALA A 157 -9.29 5.47 8.99
CA ALA A 157 -9.41 6.36 7.83
C ALA A 157 -8.42 7.53 7.90
N HIS A 158 -7.96 7.82 9.11
CA HIS A 158 -6.97 8.85 9.41
C HIS A 158 -5.71 8.20 9.96
N LEU A 159 -4.61 8.92 9.86
CA LEU A 159 -3.34 8.49 10.43
C LEU A 159 -3.49 8.11 11.89
N PRO A 160 -2.92 6.97 12.32
CA PRO A 160 -2.80 6.69 13.74
C PRO A 160 -2.12 7.86 14.45
N LYS A 161 -2.61 8.24 15.62
CA LYS A 161 -2.00 9.31 16.43
C LYS A 161 -0.49 9.14 16.58
N ARG A 162 -0.07 7.90 16.80
CA ARG A 162 1.33 7.52 16.94
C ARG A 162 2.15 7.82 15.69
N ALA A 163 1.60 7.61 14.52
CA ALA A 163 2.24 7.92 13.25
C ALA A 163 2.43 9.43 13.05
N ARG A 164 1.46 10.24 13.51
CA ARG A 164 1.54 11.71 13.43
C ARG A 164 2.56 12.31 14.40
N LEU A 165 2.75 11.68 15.55
CA LEU A 165 3.62 12.19 16.60
C LEU A 165 5.07 11.77 16.44
N LYS A 166 5.34 10.74 15.65
CA LYS A 166 6.68 10.19 15.45
C LYS A 166 7.38 10.91 14.31
N LYS A 167 7.75 12.17 14.54
CA LYS A 167 8.71 12.82 13.65
C LYS A 167 10.07 12.15 13.86
N ARG A 168 10.65 11.64 12.78
CA ARG A 168 12.03 11.25 12.83
C ARG A 168 12.90 12.47 13.05
N PRO A 169 13.90 12.38 13.94
CA PRO A 169 14.91 13.40 14.00
C PRO A 169 15.56 13.51 12.63
N GLN A 170 15.66 14.71 12.13
CA GLN A 170 16.48 14.98 10.97
C GLN A 170 17.93 14.77 11.37
N SER A 171 18.50 13.71 10.85
CA SER A 171 19.95 13.52 10.97
C SER A 171 20.65 14.33 9.90
#